data_30438f2ac2901443f9fcf384f69f5930
#
_entry.id   30438f2ac2901443f9fcf384f69f5930
#
_cell.length_a   1.000
_cell.length_b   1.000
_cell.length_c   1.000
_cell.angle_alpha   90.00
_cell.angle_beta   90.00
_cell.angle_gamma   90.00
#
_symmetry.space_group_name_H-M   'P 1'
#
loop_
_entity.id
_entity.type
_entity.pdbx_description
1 polymer ?
#
loop_
_entity_poly.entity_id
_entity_poly.type
_entity_poly.pdbx_seq_one_letter_code
_entity_poly.pdbx_strand_id
1 'polypeptide(L)'
;MRSPFARAFALALVVPLFAASNARAADPGEVNIYSYRQPYLIDLLLNKFTEETGIKINVIFAEKGLIERIQAEGRNSPADVLLTVDVGNLTQATDAGIAQPIQSAALEAAIPPAYRATHGEWVGLTRRARVVYASKERVKQDKISYKELADPKWRRKICIRSGQHVYNVALIASMIAHHGEEWTEAWLRGVKANLARKPAGDDRLQVKGIYAGECDLAVGNTYYMGAMLKNDKEPDQKEWANSVRILFPDSDDRGTHVNISGAVVAKYAPHKDNAIKLPEFLSSDKGQEMYADVNNEYPVKEGIPWSKLVQS
;
A
#
# COMPACT_ATOMS: atom_id res chain seq x y z
N MET A 1 88.67 -20.74 -52.03
CA MET A 1 87.31 -20.88 -52.57
C MET A 1 86.25 -20.61 -51.51
N ARG A 2 85.49 -19.57 -51.70
CA ARG A 2 84.67 -18.92 -50.66
C ARG A 2 83.26 -19.45 -50.75
N SER A 3 82.75 -19.91 -49.57
CA SER A 3 81.33 -20.30 -49.38
C SER A 3 80.54 -19.08 -48.84
N PRO A 4 79.34 -18.77 -49.34
CA PRO A 4 78.50 -17.75 -48.81
C PRO A 4 77.50 -18.27 -47.70
N PHE A 5 77.49 -17.62 -46.61
CA PHE A 5 76.54 -17.81 -45.53
C PHE A 5 75.13 -17.27 -45.92
N ALA A 6 74.12 -18.13 -45.87
CA ALA A 6 72.72 -17.72 -45.95
C ALA A 6 72.23 -17.36 -44.55
N ARG A 7 71.81 -16.11 -44.35
CA ARG A 7 71.11 -15.67 -43.15
C ARG A 7 69.63 -15.88 -43.29
N ALA A 8 69.04 -16.77 -42.49
CA ALA A 8 67.60 -16.93 -42.37
C ALA A 8 67.07 -15.88 -41.40
N PHE A 9 66.17 -15.02 -41.88
CA PHE A 9 65.36 -14.09 -41.05
C PHE A 9 64.14 -14.85 -40.51
N ALA A 10 64.09 -15.05 -39.19
CA ALA A 10 62.91 -15.53 -38.53
C ALA A 10 61.96 -14.35 -38.24
N LEU A 11 60.80 -14.33 -38.91
CA LEU A 11 59.73 -13.37 -38.67
C LEU A 11 58.91 -13.86 -37.48
N ALA A 12 59.05 -13.22 -36.32
CA ALA A 12 58.25 -13.51 -35.14
C ALA A 12 56.90 -12.84 -35.29
N LEU A 13 55.83 -13.63 -35.48
CA LEU A 13 54.46 -13.19 -35.50
C LEU A 13 54.01 -12.95 -34.03
N VAL A 14 53.91 -11.67 -33.64
CA VAL A 14 53.30 -11.26 -32.35
C VAL A 14 51.80 -11.27 -32.52
N VAL A 15 51.12 -12.31 -32.02
CA VAL A 15 49.65 -12.35 -31.91
C VAL A 15 49.25 -11.59 -30.65
N PRO A 16 48.46 -10.49 -30.77
CA PRO A 16 47.96 -9.82 -29.57
C PRO A 16 46.90 -10.69 -28.90
N LEU A 17 47.19 -11.17 -27.70
CA LEU A 17 46.21 -11.81 -26.83
C LEU A 17 45.24 -10.72 -26.37
N PHE A 18 44.07 -10.61 -27.01
CA PHE A 18 42.95 -9.86 -26.45
C PHE A 18 42.43 -10.62 -25.25
N ALA A 19 42.82 -10.23 -24.03
CA ALA A 19 42.18 -10.66 -22.83
C ALA A 19 40.74 -10.09 -22.83
N ALA A 20 39.77 -10.92 -23.18
CA ALA A 20 38.38 -10.59 -22.97
C ALA A 20 38.15 -10.47 -21.46
N SER A 21 38.16 -9.24 -20.95
CA SER A 21 37.70 -8.94 -19.60
C SER A 21 36.24 -9.32 -19.53
N ASN A 22 35.92 -10.48 -18.98
CA ASN A 22 34.57 -10.81 -18.50
C ASN A 22 34.26 -9.81 -17.41
N ALA A 23 33.67 -8.68 -17.77
CA ALA A 23 33.03 -7.78 -16.81
C ALA A 23 31.90 -8.60 -16.17
N ARG A 24 32.19 -9.19 -15.00
CA ARG A 24 31.16 -9.80 -14.16
C ARG A 24 30.19 -8.67 -13.81
N ALA A 25 28.94 -8.80 -14.23
CA ALA A 25 27.91 -7.86 -13.83
C ALA A 25 27.99 -7.70 -12.32
N ALA A 26 28.10 -6.46 -11.83
CA ALA A 26 28.14 -6.20 -10.40
C ALA A 26 26.87 -6.82 -9.78
N ASP A 27 27.01 -7.44 -8.62
CA ASP A 27 25.87 -7.95 -7.85
C ASP A 27 24.92 -6.76 -7.60
N PRO A 28 23.65 -6.80 -8.07
CA PRO A 28 22.71 -5.72 -7.89
C PRO A 28 22.31 -5.51 -6.41
N GLY A 29 22.68 -6.44 -5.53
CA GLY A 29 22.44 -6.37 -4.10
C GLY A 29 21.01 -6.76 -3.71
N GLU A 30 20.62 -6.35 -2.51
CA GLU A 30 19.32 -6.69 -1.95
C GLU A 30 18.62 -5.52 -1.26
N VAL A 31 17.33 -5.70 -0.91
CA VAL A 31 16.53 -4.84 -0.04
C VAL A 31 15.77 -5.70 0.96
N ASN A 32 15.91 -5.37 2.24
CA ASN A 32 15.20 -6.02 3.34
C ASN A 32 13.98 -5.18 3.74
N ILE A 33 12.79 -5.73 3.54
CA ILE A 33 11.53 -5.05 3.75
C ILE A 33 10.86 -5.56 5.01
N TYR A 34 10.50 -4.66 5.92
CA TYR A 34 9.54 -4.90 6.98
C TYR A 34 8.17 -4.40 6.51
N SER A 35 7.16 -5.26 6.45
CA SER A 35 5.90 -4.97 5.78
C SER A 35 4.70 -5.18 6.70
N TYR A 36 3.89 -4.13 6.87
CA TYR A 36 2.52 -4.24 7.38
C TYR A 36 1.52 -4.58 6.28
N ARG A 37 1.95 -4.52 5.01
CA ARG A 37 1.10 -4.90 3.87
C ARG A 37 1.07 -6.42 3.74
N GLN A 38 -0.14 -6.94 3.56
CA GLN A 38 -0.34 -8.38 3.31
C GLN A 38 0.41 -8.82 2.04
N PRO A 39 1.02 -10.01 2.04
CA PRO A 39 1.78 -10.52 0.89
C PRO A 39 1.01 -10.43 -0.43
N TYR A 40 -0.25 -10.85 -0.47
CA TYR A 40 -1.08 -10.82 -1.68
C TYR A 40 -1.29 -9.42 -2.28
N LEU A 41 -1.03 -8.35 -1.53
CA LEU A 41 -1.14 -6.95 -1.98
C LEU A 41 0.19 -6.39 -2.50
N ILE A 42 1.31 -7.06 -2.27
CA ILE A 42 2.61 -6.48 -2.60
C ILE A 42 3.54 -7.44 -3.36
N ASP A 43 3.41 -8.75 -3.20
CA ASP A 43 4.36 -9.72 -3.77
C ASP A 43 4.52 -9.57 -5.29
N LEU A 44 3.43 -9.33 -6.04
CA LEU A 44 3.51 -9.17 -7.48
C LEU A 44 4.34 -7.95 -7.88
N LEU A 45 4.19 -6.83 -7.14
CA LEU A 45 4.97 -5.61 -7.38
C LEU A 45 6.45 -5.81 -7.02
N LEU A 46 6.73 -6.49 -5.92
CA LEU A 46 8.10 -6.78 -5.48
C LEU A 46 8.81 -7.74 -6.45
N ASN A 47 8.11 -8.76 -6.93
CA ASN A 47 8.64 -9.66 -7.96
C ASN A 47 8.97 -8.88 -9.23
N LYS A 48 8.09 -7.96 -9.63
CA LYS A 48 8.32 -7.13 -10.82
C LYS A 48 9.49 -6.18 -10.65
N PHE A 49 9.66 -5.59 -9.47
CA PHE A 49 10.84 -4.81 -9.14
C PHE A 49 12.13 -5.65 -9.28
N THR A 50 12.14 -6.88 -8.74
CA THR A 50 13.30 -7.79 -8.85
C THR A 50 13.59 -8.16 -10.30
N GLU A 51 12.55 -8.46 -11.12
CA GLU A 51 12.72 -8.76 -12.53
C GLU A 51 13.38 -7.61 -13.32
N GLU A 52 13.05 -6.37 -13.00
CA GLU A 52 13.55 -5.20 -13.73
C GLU A 52 14.92 -4.72 -13.25
N THR A 53 15.20 -4.89 -11.97
CA THR A 53 16.42 -4.33 -11.36
C THR A 53 17.48 -5.35 -11.05
N GLY A 54 17.12 -6.64 -10.99
CA GLY A 54 17.96 -7.70 -10.46
C GLY A 54 18.15 -7.66 -8.93
N ILE A 55 17.64 -6.63 -8.25
CA ILE A 55 17.77 -6.47 -6.80
C ILE A 55 16.93 -7.51 -6.09
N LYS A 56 17.55 -8.28 -5.20
CA LYS A 56 16.86 -9.30 -4.41
C LYS A 56 16.01 -8.64 -3.32
N ILE A 57 14.80 -9.16 -3.12
CA ILE A 57 13.89 -8.71 -2.06
C ILE A 57 13.77 -9.77 -0.98
N ASN A 58 13.97 -9.36 0.27
CA ASN A 58 13.67 -10.16 1.47
C ASN A 58 12.57 -9.46 2.26
N VAL A 59 11.46 -10.17 2.58
CA VAL A 59 10.31 -9.57 3.26
C VAL A 59 10.07 -10.24 4.60
N ILE A 60 9.87 -9.44 5.63
CA ILE A 60 9.29 -9.85 6.91
C ILE A 60 7.93 -9.18 7.01
N PHE A 61 6.87 -9.99 7.02
CA PHE A 61 5.50 -9.54 7.22
C PHE A 61 5.09 -9.70 8.68
N ALA A 62 4.44 -8.65 9.23
CA ALA A 62 3.71 -8.72 10.49
C ALA A 62 2.57 -7.70 10.52
N GLU A 63 1.49 -8.01 11.22
CA GLU A 63 0.34 -7.09 11.36
C GLU A 63 0.61 -5.93 12.33
N LYS A 64 1.61 -6.07 13.21
CA LYS A 64 1.98 -5.08 14.23
C LYS A 64 3.41 -5.31 14.73
N GLY A 65 3.98 -4.30 15.39
CA GLY A 65 5.25 -4.43 16.13
C GLY A 65 6.51 -4.24 15.29
N LEU A 66 6.41 -3.91 13.99
CA LEU A 66 7.60 -3.74 13.13
C LEU A 66 8.34 -2.42 13.42
N ILE A 67 7.64 -1.36 13.78
CA ILE A 67 8.25 -0.07 14.16
C ILE A 67 9.05 -0.25 15.43
N GLU A 68 8.44 -0.84 16.45
CA GLU A 68 9.06 -1.15 17.74
C GLU A 68 10.27 -2.08 17.55
N ARG A 69 10.17 -3.03 16.62
CA ARG A 69 11.26 -3.94 16.28
C ARG A 69 12.45 -3.19 15.66
N ILE A 70 12.24 -2.36 14.65
CA ILE A 70 13.29 -1.54 14.02
C ILE A 70 13.93 -0.63 15.08
N GLN A 71 13.12 -0.03 15.97
CA GLN A 71 13.61 0.82 17.04
C GLN A 71 14.50 0.04 18.03
N ALA A 72 14.09 -1.16 18.44
CA ALA A 72 14.85 -2.01 19.35
C ALA A 72 16.13 -2.55 18.72
N GLU A 73 16.11 -2.90 17.44
CA GLU A 73 17.29 -3.33 16.66
C GLU A 73 18.30 -2.19 16.47
N GLY A 74 17.82 -0.94 16.41
CA GLY A 74 18.64 0.26 16.32
C GLY A 74 19.59 0.25 15.11
N ARG A 75 20.89 0.48 15.35
CA ARG A 75 21.92 0.49 14.29
C ARG A 75 22.18 -0.90 13.67
N ASN A 76 21.74 -1.97 14.33
CA ASN A 76 21.90 -3.34 13.87
C ASN A 76 20.66 -3.85 13.12
N SER A 77 19.65 -2.99 12.90
CA SER A 77 18.48 -3.39 12.14
C SER A 77 18.87 -3.77 10.72
N PRO A 78 18.46 -4.93 10.23
CA PRO A 78 18.63 -5.31 8.83
C PRO A 78 17.62 -4.61 7.92
N ALA A 79 16.61 -3.93 8.47
CA ALA A 79 15.53 -3.32 7.69
C ALA A 79 16.06 -2.16 6.84
N ASP A 80 15.77 -2.21 5.54
CA ASP A 80 16.02 -1.11 4.59
C ASP A 80 14.77 -0.25 4.41
N VAL A 81 13.60 -0.91 4.27
CA VAL A 81 12.33 -0.26 4.00
C VAL A 81 11.26 -0.78 4.94
N LEU A 82 10.46 0.13 5.49
CA LEU A 82 9.17 -0.20 6.14
C LEU A 82 8.04 0.15 5.18
N LEU A 83 7.24 -0.85 4.78
CA LEU A 83 6.00 -0.65 4.02
C LEU A 83 4.82 -0.60 4.97
N THR A 84 4.01 0.45 4.87
CA THR A 84 2.87 0.68 5.75
C THR A 84 1.53 0.59 5.01
N VAL A 85 0.46 0.41 5.78
CA VAL A 85 -0.92 0.40 5.28
C VAL A 85 -1.72 1.62 5.71
N ASP A 86 -1.10 2.57 6.43
CA ASP A 86 -1.84 3.65 7.08
C ASP A 86 -0.93 4.85 7.34
N VAL A 87 -1.47 6.07 7.21
CA VAL A 87 -0.73 7.30 7.51
C VAL A 87 -0.27 7.36 8.95
N GLY A 88 -1.06 6.80 9.89
CA GLY A 88 -0.69 6.72 11.30
C GLY A 88 0.59 5.92 11.53
N ASN A 89 0.81 4.83 10.80
CA ASN A 89 2.07 4.09 10.86
C ASN A 89 3.25 4.90 10.28
N LEU A 90 3.03 5.69 9.24
CA LEU A 90 4.06 6.57 8.67
C LEU A 90 4.49 7.63 9.70
N THR A 91 3.52 8.29 10.33
CA THR A 91 3.77 9.27 11.40
C THR A 91 4.46 8.62 12.59
N GLN A 92 3.97 7.47 13.06
CA GLN A 92 4.59 6.72 14.15
C GLN A 92 6.06 6.35 13.87
N ALA A 93 6.39 5.96 12.63
CA ALA A 93 7.77 5.66 12.24
C ALA A 93 8.68 6.90 12.33
N THR A 94 8.15 8.07 11.93
CA THR A 94 8.86 9.37 12.07
C THR A 94 9.06 9.73 13.54
N ASP A 95 8.00 9.66 14.35
CA ASP A 95 8.02 9.99 15.78
C ASP A 95 8.95 9.05 16.58
N ALA A 96 9.02 7.77 16.19
CA ALA A 96 9.93 6.78 16.76
C ALA A 96 11.41 7.01 16.34
N GLY A 97 11.68 7.96 15.43
CA GLY A 97 13.00 8.28 14.96
C GLY A 97 13.70 7.17 14.16
N ILE A 98 12.90 6.25 13.55
CA ILE A 98 13.41 5.15 12.74
C ILE A 98 13.48 5.45 11.24
N ALA A 99 12.97 6.61 10.82
CA ALA A 99 12.99 7.10 9.44
C ALA A 99 14.22 7.96 9.14
N GLN A 100 14.63 7.98 7.89
CA GLN A 100 15.54 8.99 7.36
C GLN A 100 14.92 9.71 6.16
N PRO A 101 15.32 10.98 5.89
CA PRO A 101 14.85 11.69 4.71
C PRO A 101 15.23 10.96 3.41
N ILE A 102 14.26 10.86 2.51
CA ILE A 102 14.40 10.30 1.17
C ILE A 102 14.62 11.46 0.20
N GLN A 103 15.79 11.53 -0.39
CA GLN A 103 16.11 12.52 -1.43
C GLN A 103 16.05 11.84 -2.79
N SER A 104 15.03 12.13 -3.57
CA SER A 104 14.82 11.56 -4.91
C SER A 104 13.98 12.50 -5.76
N ALA A 105 14.56 13.01 -6.82
CA ALA A 105 13.85 13.82 -7.81
C ALA A 105 12.73 13.04 -8.50
N ALA A 106 12.90 11.72 -8.67
CA ALA A 106 11.88 10.85 -9.24
C ALA A 106 10.64 10.76 -8.34
N LEU A 107 10.83 10.60 -7.02
CA LEU A 107 9.72 10.58 -6.06
C LEU A 107 9.05 11.95 -5.95
N GLU A 108 9.81 13.04 -6.00
CA GLU A 108 9.26 14.40 -5.97
C GLU A 108 8.40 14.71 -7.19
N ALA A 109 8.79 14.22 -8.36
CA ALA A 109 8.03 14.37 -9.59
C ALA A 109 6.79 13.46 -9.65
N ALA A 110 6.86 12.26 -9.06
CA ALA A 110 5.79 11.27 -9.15
C ALA A 110 4.71 11.44 -8.09
N ILE A 111 5.07 11.94 -6.88
CA ILE A 111 4.17 11.95 -5.73
C ILE A 111 3.86 13.38 -5.33
N PRO A 112 2.59 13.81 -5.38
CA PRO A 112 2.18 15.15 -4.95
C PRO A 112 2.59 15.45 -3.50
N PRO A 113 2.91 16.72 -3.16
CA PRO A 113 3.34 17.10 -1.80
C PRO A 113 2.40 16.67 -0.69
N ALA A 114 1.08 16.62 -0.94
CA ALA A 114 0.08 16.16 0.02
C ALA A 114 0.25 14.70 0.47
N TYR A 115 1.02 13.91 -0.29
CA TYR A 115 1.29 12.49 -0.01
C TYR A 115 2.76 12.24 0.33
N ARG A 116 3.48 13.25 0.80
CA ARG A 116 4.86 13.15 1.27
C ARG A 116 5.02 13.85 2.63
N ALA A 117 5.92 13.33 3.47
CA ALA A 117 6.31 14.03 4.69
C ALA A 117 6.97 15.38 4.35
N THR A 118 6.73 16.39 5.17
CA THR A 118 7.30 17.74 4.98
C THR A 118 8.83 17.72 4.92
N HIS A 119 9.46 16.83 5.69
CA HIS A 119 10.92 16.68 5.75
C HIS A 119 11.45 15.43 5.03
N GLY A 120 10.57 14.75 4.25
CA GLY A 120 10.93 13.63 3.39
C GLY A 120 11.06 12.27 4.07
N GLU A 121 10.64 12.11 5.34
CA GLU A 121 10.81 10.86 6.10
C GLU A 121 9.95 9.71 5.57
N TRP A 122 8.90 10.01 4.81
CA TRP A 122 8.04 9.01 4.18
C TRP A 122 7.42 9.51 2.88
N VAL A 123 7.02 8.57 2.05
CA VAL A 123 6.27 8.79 0.82
C VAL A 123 5.02 7.92 0.78
N GLY A 124 3.90 8.50 0.34
CA GLY A 124 2.68 7.77 0.04
C GLY A 124 2.78 7.05 -1.29
N LEU A 125 2.27 5.85 -1.38
CA LEU A 125 2.33 5.01 -2.57
C LEU A 125 0.96 4.75 -3.19
N THR A 126 -0.08 4.62 -2.36
CA THR A 126 -1.46 4.40 -2.81
C THR A 126 -2.45 5.09 -1.90
N ARG A 127 -3.67 5.29 -2.41
CA ARG A 127 -4.81 5.82 -1.67
C ARG A 127 -5.95 4.79 -1.64
N ARG A 128 -6.77 4.85 -0.60
CA ARG A 128 -8.05 4.15 -0.52
C ARG A 128 -9.05 4.98 0.25
N ALA A 129 -10.31 4.87 -0.15
CA ALA A 129 -11.39 5.53 0.57
C ALA A 129 -12.05 4.55 1.56
N ARG A 130 -12.47 5.08 2.72
CA ARG A 130 -13.27 4.36 3.71
C ARG A 130 -14.73 4.61 3.40
N VAL A 131 -15.39 3.67 2.74
CA VAL A 131 -16.71 3.83 2.15
C VAL A 131 -17.78 3.06 2.92
N VAL A 132 -19.04 3.27 2.52
CA VAL A 132 -20.17 2.47 2.96
C VAL A 132 -20.59 1.55 1.82
N TYR A 133 -20.52 0.25 2.06
CA TYR A 133 -21.21 -0.74 1.22
C TYR A 133 -22.67 -0.77 1.62
N ALA A 134 -23.56 -0.65 0.65
CA ALA A 134 -25.00 -0.62 0.86
C ALA A 134 -25.67 -1.75 0.07
N SER A 135 -26.60 -2.46 0.70
CA SER A 135 -27.42 -3.46 0.01
C SER A 135 -28.15 -2.83 -1.18
N LYS A 136 -27.99 -3.37 -2.39
CA LYS A 136 -28.73 -2.92 -3.58
C LYS A 136 -30.24 -3.09 -3.43
N GLU A 137 -30.66 -4.12 -2.70
CA GLU A 137 -32.05 -4.46 -2.52
C GLU A 137 -32.73 -3.61 -1.42
N ARG A 138 -32.09 -3.48 -0.24
CA ARG A 138 -32.69 -2.91 0.97
C ARG A 138 -32.40 -1.44 1.22
N VAL A 139 -31.35 -0.88 0.61
CA VAL A 139 -30.97 0.52 0.73
C VAL A 139 -31.22 1.24 -0.58
N LYS A 140 -32.11 2.22 -0.61
CA LYS A 140 -32.51 2.91 -1.84
C LYS A 140 -31.85 4.28 -2.02
N GLN A 141 -31.32 4.89 -0.94
CA GLN A 141 -30.62 6.17 -1.02
C GLN A 141 -29.27 6.04 -1.72
N ASP A 142 -28.93 6.99 -2.56
CA ASP A 142 -27.66 7.00 -3.34
C ASP A 142 -26.53 7.78 -2.65
N LYS A 143 -26.85 8.50 -1.58
CA LYS A 143 -25.92 9.29 -0.79
C LYS A 143 -26.02 8.94 0.67
N ILE A 144 -24.92 9.07 1.38
CA ILE A 144 -24.84 8.86 2.82
C ILE A 144 -23.74 9.76 3.41
N SER A 145 -23.88 10.15 4.68
CA SER A 145 -22.78 10.79 5.42
C SER A 145 -22.29 9.86 6.54
N TYR A 146 -21.06 10.09 7.02
CA TYR A 146 -20.59 9.37 8.21
C TYR A 146 -21.46 9.68 9.43
N LYS A 147 -21.94 10.93 9.54
CA LYS A 147 -22.88 11.34 10.60
C LYS A 147 -24.12 10.44 10.62
N GLU A 148 -24.66 10.13 9.46
CA GLU A 148 -25.88 9.34 9.30
C GLU A 148 -25.75 7.90 9.79
N LEU A 149 -24.52 7.35 9.90
CA LEU A 149 -24.31 6.01 10.47
C LEU A 149 -24.77 5.91 11.94
N ALA A 150 -24.89 7.04 12.65
CA ALA A 150 -25.41 7.11 14.01
C ALA A 150 -26.95 7.31 14.06
N ASP A 151 -27.61 7.52 12.92
CA ASP A 151 -29.08 7.71 12.88
C ASP A 151 -29.81 6.42 13.33
N PRO A 152 -30.80 6.52 14.25
CA PRO A 152 -31.59 5.37 14.71
C PRO A 152 -32.31 4.58 13.61
N LYS A 153 -32.52 5.13 12.42
CA LYS A 153 -33.08 4.39 11.28
C LYS A 153 -32.23 3.18 10.88
N TRP A 154 -30.93 3.20 11.19
CA TRP A 154 -29.98 2.11 10.94
C TRP A 154 -29.83 1.15 12.13
N ARG A 155 -30.72 1.21 13.11
CA ARG A 155 -30.66 0.34 14.28
C ARG A 155 -30.60 -1.13 13.90
N ARG A 156 -29.51 -1.81 14.36
CA ARG A 156 -29.22 -3.23 14.05
C ARG A 156 -29.07 -3.53 12.54
N LYS A 157 -28.55 -2.56 11.77
CA LYS A 157 -28.40 -2.69 10.32
C LYS A 157 -26.98 -2.46 9.82
N ILE A 158 -26.01 -2.20 10.71
CA ILE A 158 -24.63 -1.90 10.33
C ILE A 158 -23.71 -3.05 10.72
N CYS A 159 -22.90 -3.52 9.75
CA CYS A 159 -21.76 -4.40 9.99
C CYS A 159 -20.46 -3.61 9.86
N ILE A 160 -19.52 -3.86 10.77
CA ILE A 160 -18.23 -3.20 10.79
C ILE A 160 -17.17 -4.11 11.41
N ARG A 161 -15.92 -3.99 10.97
CA ARG A 161 -14.79 -4.64 11.63
C ARG A 161 -14.45 -3.94 12.94
N SER A 162 -13.51 -4.50 13.72
CA SER A 162 -13.10 -3.94 15.01
C SER A 162 -12.81 -2.44 14.94
N GLY A 163 -13.35 -1.66 15.89
CA GLY A 163 -13.03 -0.23 16.07
C GLY A 163 -11.56 0.03 16.41
N GLN A 164 -10.84 -0.97 16.93
CA GLN A 164 -9.41 -0.88 17.22
C GLN A 164 -8.52 -1.16 16.00
N HIS A 165 -9.09 -1.57 14.89
CA HIS A 165 -8.32 -1.77 13.67
C HIS A 165 -7.91 -0.42 13.07
N VAL A 166 -6.67 -0.32 12.56
CA VAL A 166 -6.06 0.94 12.09
C VAL A 166 -6.96 1.71 11.11
N TYR A 167 -7.73 1.02 10.25
CA TYR A 167 -8.63 1.69 9.30
C TYR A 167 -9.79 2.42 9.97
N ASN A 168 -10.35 1.86 11.03
CA ASN A 168 -11.40 2.53 11.80
C ASN A 168 -10.82 3.58 12.75
N VAL A 169 -9.65 3.33 13.32
CA VAL A 169 -8.92 4.34 14.13
C VAL A 169 -8.65 5.59 13.29
N ALA A 170 -8.18 5.44 12.05
CA ALA A 170 -7.95 6.55 11.15
C ALA A 170 -9.24 7.32 10.80
N LEU A 171 -10.35 6.61 10.53
CA LEU A 171 -11.65 7.27 10.33
C LEU A 171 -12.08 8.03 11.59
N ILE A 172 -11.97 7.42 12.77
CA ILE A 172 -12.33 8.07 14.04
C ILE A 172 -11.46 9.30 14.28
N ALA A 173 -10.15 9.22 14.05
CA ALA A 173 -9.24 10.37 14.14
C ALA A 173 -9.65 11.50 13.19
N SER A 174 -10.07 11.17 11.97
CA SER A 174 -10.62 12.17 11.04
C SER A 174 -11.90 12.80 11.56
N MET A 175 -12.80 12.04 12.20
CA MET A 175 -14.01 12.59 12.81
C MET A 175 -13.67 13.52 14.00
N ILE A 176 -12.69 13.16 14.83
CA ILE A 176 -12.20 14.01 15.92
C ILE A 176 -11.65 15.32 15.39
N ALA A 177 -10.80 15.25 14.35
CA ALA A 177 -10.20 16.44 13.73
C ALA A 177 -11.23 17.42 13.16
N HIS A 178 -12.37 16.91 12.66
CA HIS A 178 -13.41 17.74 12.02
C HIS A 178 -14.51 18.17 12.96
N HIS A 179 -14.83 17.38 13.99
CA HIS A 179 -16.01 17.59 14.84
C HIS A 179 -15.68 17.69 16.34
N GLY A 180 -14.44 17.41 16.75
CA GLY A 180 -14.03 17.33 18.14
C GLY A 180 -14.36 16.00 18.81
N GLU A 181 -13.77 15.78 19.99
CA GLU A 181 -13.86 14.51 20.74
C GLU A 181 -15.27 14.21 21.23
N GLU A 182 -15.93 15.19 21.87
CA GLU A 182 -17.26 15.02 22.46
C GLU A 182 -18.31 14.59 21.41
N TRP A 183 -18.32 15.30 20.26
CA TRP A 183 -19.21 14.95 19.17
C TRP A 183 -18.90 13.55 18.62
N THR A 184 -17.62 13.23 18.43
CA THR A 184 -17.18 11.93 17.90
C THR A 184 -17.52 10.80 18.86
N GLU A 185 -17.40 11.01 20.18
CA GLU A 185 -17.83 10.02 21.17
C GLU A 185 -19.34 9.76 21.07
N ALA A 186 -20.15 10.81 20.99
CA ALA A 186 -21.60 10.68 20.85
C ALA A 186 -21.96 9.93 19.55
N TRP A 187 -21.30 10.26 18.44
CA TRP A 187 -21.44 9.58 17.17
C TRP A 187 -21.08 8.09 17.27
N LEU A 188 -19.97 7.73 17.90
CA LEU A 188 -19.54 6.34 18.10
C LEU A 188 -20.55 5.55 18.94
N ARG A 189 -21.18 6.17 19.95
CA ARG A 189 -22.25 5.56 20.74
C ARG A 189 -23.47 5.24 19.86
N GLY A 190 -23.84 6.18 18.97
CA GLY A 190 -24.91 5.99 17.99
C GLY A 190 -24.60 4.86 16.99
N VAL A 191 -23.40 4.88 16.39
CA VAL A 191 -22.94 3.82 15.49
C VAL A 191 -22.97 2.45 16.20
N LYS A 192 -22.46 2.38 17.44
CA LYS A 192 -22.47 1.16 18.26
C LYS A 192 -23.90 0.64 18.49
N ALA A 193 -24.87 1.53 18.74
CA ALA A 193 -26.29 1.14 18.92
C ALA A 193 -26.91 0.59 17.63
N ASN A 194 -26.37 0.97 16.47
CA ASN A 194 -26.82 0.57 15.15
C ASN A 194 -26.17 -0.72 14.62
N LEU A 195 -25.19 -1.27 15.35
CA LEU A 195 -24.55 -2.51 14.91
C LEU A 195 -25.52 -3.70 14.92
N ALA A 196 -25.52 -4.46 13.83
CA ALA A 196 -26.30 -5.68 13.71
C ALA A 196 -25.69 -6.83 14.55
N ARG A 197 -24.37 -6.83 14.68
CA ARG A 197 -23.62 -7.85 15.41
C ARG A 197 -22.35 -7.27 16.04
N LYS A 198 -21.69 -8.04 16.88
CA LYS A 198 -20.38 -7.68 17.42
C LYS A 198 -19.36 -7.51 16.27
N PRO A 199 -18.57 -6.45 16.25
CA PRO A 199 -17.52 -6.24 15.25
C PRO A 199 -16.55 -7.43 15.18
N ALA A 200 -16.33 -7.96 13.97
CA ALA A 200 -15.44 -9.10 13.74
C ALA A 200 -15.00 -9.18 12.26
N GLY A 201 -13.88 -9.84 12.01
CA GLY A 201 -13.38 -10.14 10.67
C GLY A 201 -12.88 -8.93 9.88
N ASP A 202 -12.60 -9.16 8.61
CA ASP A 202 -12.18 -8.14 7.65
C ASP A 202 -13.37 -7.48 6.91
N ASP A 203 -13.09 -6.57 5.99
CA ASP A 203 -14.13 -5.83 5.28
C ASP A 203 -14.96 -6.73 4.33
N ARG A 204 -14.39 -7.83 3.80
CA ARG A 204 -15.13 -8.83 3.00
C ARG A 204 -16.19 -9.53 3.82
N LEU A 205 -15.88 -9.85 5.08
CA LEU A 205 -16.84 -10.46 5.99
C LEU A 205 -18.01 -9.51 6.32
N GLN A 206 -17.79 -8.19 6.27
CA GLN A 206 -18.88 -7.22 6.44
C GLN A 206 -19.82 -7.24 5.22
N VAL A 207 -19.26 -7.31 3.99
CA VAL A 207 -20.07 -7.44 2.77
C VAL A 207 -20.80 -8.77 2.73
N LYS A 208 -20.18 -9.87 3.18
CA LYS A 208 -20.87 -11.16 3.38
C LYS A 208 -22.08 -11.02 4.30
N GLY A 209 -21.96 -10.24 5.39
CA GLY A 209 -23.08 -9.97 6.29
C GLY A 209 -24.26 -9.27 5.60
N ILE A 210 -23.98 -8.35 4.65
CA ILE A 210 -25.04 -7.73 3.84
C ILE A 210 -25.67 -8.75 2.90
N TYR A 211 -24.88 -9.57 2.21
CA TYR A 211 -25.37 -10.64 1.34
C TYR A 211 -26.26 -11.62 2.09
N ALA A 212 -25.87 -12.00 3.28
CA ALA A 212 -26.63 -12.92 4.15
C ALA A 212 -27.87 -12.27 4.82
N GLY A 213 -28.11 -10.97 4.63
CA GLY A 213 -29.25 -10.28 5.24
C GLY A 213 -29.07 -9.91 6.72
N GLU A 214 -27.88 -10.08 7.29
CA GLU A 214 -27.58 -9.71 8.68
C GLU A 214 -27.58 -8.20 8.90
N CYS A 215 -27.14 -7.44 7.90
CA CYS A 215 -27.04 -5.98 7.92
C CYS A 215 -27.37 -5.39 6.55
N ASP A 216 -27.72 -4.10 6.52
CA ASP A 216 -28.04 -3.38 5.28
C ASP A 216 -26.87 -2.52 4.81
N LEU A 217 -26.03 -2.08 5.75
CA LEU A 217 -24.84 -1.27 5.52
C LEU A 217 -23.59 -1.94 6.12
N ALA A 218 -22.44 -1.67 5.49
CA ALA A 218 -21.15 -2.01 6.08
C ALA A 218 -20.11 -0.93 5.78
N VAL A 219 -19.18 -0.70 6.70
CA VAL A 219 -18.06 0.21 6.48
C VAL A 219 -16.82 -0.58 6.07
N GLY A 220 -16.23 -0.21 4.94
CA GLY A 220 -15.08 -0.90 4.39
C GLY A 220 -14.21 -0.03 3.48
N ASN A 221 -13.04 -0.55 3.09
CA ASN A 221 -12.19 0.13 2.12
C ASN A 221 -12.58 -0.23 0.69
N THR A 222 -12.45 0.72 -0.23
CA THR A 222 -12.85 0.58 -1.64
C THR A 222 -12.26 -0.62 -2.34
N TYR A 223 -10.98 -0.92 -2.14
CA TYR A 223 -10.27 -1.98 -2.87
C TYR A 223 -10.81 -3.39 -2.61
N TYR A 224 -11.50 -3.63 -1.48
CA TYR A 224 -12.11 -4.93 -1.22
C TYR A 224 -13.22 -5.28 -2.22
N MET A 225 -13.93 -4.28 -2.78
CA MET A 225 -14.88 -4.53 -3.87
C MET A 225 -14.19 -5.19 -5.06
N GLY A 226 -13.11 -4.59 -5.55
CA GLY A 226 -12.36 -5.15 -6.67
C GLY A 226 -11.73 -6.50 -6.33
N ALA A 227 -11.19 -6.65 -5.11
CA ALA A 227 -10.63 -7.91 -4.65
C ALA A 227 -11.67 -9.05 -4.64
N MET A 228 -12.88 -8.81 -4.17
CA MET A 228 -13.96 -9.80 -4.18
C MET A 228 -14.43 -10.14 -5.60
N LEU A 229 -14.60 -9.13 -6.46
CA LEU A 229 -15.04 -9.32 -7.85
C LEU A 229 -14.03 -10.11 -8.70
N LYS A 230 -12.74 -10.06 -8.37
CA LYS A 230 -11.65 -10.78 -9.06
C LYS A 230 -11.26 -12.11 -8.39
N ASN A 231 -11.94 -12.50 -7.30
CA ASN A 231 -11.53 -13.69 -6.55
C ASN A 231 -12.05 -14.98 -7.19
N ASP A 232 -11.20 -15.63 -7.97
CA ASP A 232 -11.51 -16.93 -8.59
C ASP A 232 -11.28 -18.11 -7.63
N LYS A 233 -10.54 -17.91 -6.53
CA LYS A 233 -10.29 -18.95 -5.52
C LYS A 233 -11.49 -19.13 -4.58
N GLU A 234 -12.22 -18.06 -4.32
CA GLU A 234 -13.41 -18.05 -3.48
C GLU A 234 -14.55 -17.35 -4.25
N PRO A 235 -15.18 -18.01 -5.23
CA PRO A 235 -16.12 -17.40 -6.17
C PRO A 235 -17.36 -16.82 -5.49
N ASP A 236 -17.75 -17.33 -4.33
CA ASP A 236 -18.87 -16.78 -3.53
C ASP A 236 -18.67 -15.29 -3.21
N GLN A 237 -17.42 -14.84 -3.13
CA GLN A 237 -17.14 -13.42 -2.87
C GLN A 237 -17.63 -12.49 -3.99
N LYS A 238 -17.73 -13.01 -5.23
CA LYS A 238 -18.30 -12.25 -6.36
C LYS A 238 -19.79 -11.99 -6.15
N GLU A 239 -20.51 -12.96 -5.60
CA GLU A 239 -21.91 -12.81 -5.27
C GLU A 239 -22.11 -11.79 -4.14
N TRP A 240 -21.27 -11.85 -3.09
CA TRP A 240 -21.32 -10.85 -2.02
C TRP A 240 -21.11 -9.45 -2.57
N ALA A 241 -20.07 -9.25 -3.39
CA ALA A 241 -19.77 -7.96 -4.02
C ALA A 241 -20.89 -7.47 -4.92
N ASN A 242 -21.51 -8.37 -5.71
CA ASN A 242 -22.61 -8.04 -6.59
C ASN A 242 -23.90 -7.65 -5.85
N SER A 243 -24.08 -8.06 -4.59
CA SER A 243 -25.24 -7.71 -3.77
C SER A 243 -25.22 -6.29 -3.21
N VAL A 244 -24.05 -5.62 -3.28
CA VAL A 244 -23.85 -4.30 -2.71
C VAL A 244 -23.41 -3.27 -3.76
N ARG A 245 -23.59 -2.00 -3.44
CA ARG A 245 -22.93 -0.88 -4.12
C ARG A 245 -22.10 -0.07 -3.14
N ILE A 246 -21.15 0.67 -3.67
CA ILE A 246 -20.34 1.60 -2.90
C ILE A 246 -21.07 2.94 -2.81
N LEU A 247 -21.21 3.48 -1.60
CA LEU A 247 -21.57 4.87 -1.35
C LEU A 247 -20.34 5.57 -0.77
N PHE A 248 -20.01 6.72 -1.33
CA PHE A 248 -18.92 7.57 -0.87
C PHE A 248 -19.50 8.58 0.15
N PRO A 249 -19.23 8.39 1.47
CA PRO A 249 -19.79 9.30 2.48
C PRO A 249 -19.29 10.72 2.32
N ASP A 250 -20.15 11.66 2.71
CA ASP A 250 -19.87 13.11 2.73
C ASP A 250 -19.46 13.68 1.35
N SER A 251 -19.89 13.05 0.24
CA SER A 251 -19.53 13.49 -1.13
C SER A 251 -20.00 14.91 -1.47
N ASP A 252 -21.03 15.39 -0.79
CA ASP A 252 -21.58 16.75 -0.98
C ASP A 252 -21.04 17.77 0.03
N ASP A 253 -20.11 17.35 0.90
CA ASP A 253 -19.53 18.17 1.95
C ASP A 253 -17.98 18.09 1.86
N ARG A 254 -17.31 17.68 2.90
CA ARG A 254 -15.84 17.57 2.97
C ARG A 254 -15.23 16.43 2.17
N GLY A 255 -16.04 15.54 1.66
CA GLY A 255 -15.62 14.34 0.94
C GLY A 255 -15.35 13.11 1.84
N THR A 256 -15.26 11.98 1.20
CA THR A 256 -15.00 10.70 1.85
C THR A 256 -13.58 10.66 2.47
N HIS A 257 -13.46 10.10 3.66
CA HIS A 257 -12.16 9.87 4.28
C HIS A 257 -11.26 9.00 3.39
N VAL A 258 -10.12 9.55 3.04
CA VAL A 258 -9.06 8.88 2.27
C VAL A 258 -7.86 8.66 3.18
N ASN A 259 -7.27 7.48 3.09
CA ASN A 259 -6.02 7.16 3.76
C ASN A 259 -5.00 6.64 2.74
N ILE A 260 -3.73 6.62 3.11
CA ILE A 260 -2.62 6.25 2.24
C ILE A 260 -1.88 5.03 2.80
N SER A 261 -1.32 4.22 1.92
CA SER A 261 -0.20 3.35 2.25
C SER A 261 1.08 3.98 1.73
N GLY A 262 2.20 3.68 2.36
CA GLY A 262 3.44 4.33 2.01
C GLY A 262 4.67 3.55 2.40
N ALA A 263 5.81 4.18 2.16
CA ALA A 263 7.13 3.65 2.47
C ALA A 263 7.95 4.63 3.31
N VAL A 264 8.75 4.05 4.19
CA VAL A 264 9.79 4.72 4.98
C VAL A 264 11.10 4.03 4.66
N VAL A 265 12.16 4.79 4.40
CA VAL A 265 13.53 4.26 4.39
C VAL A 265 14.06 4.29 5.82
N ALA A 266 14.47 3.12 6.32
CA ALA A 266 14.94 2.99 7.69
C ALA A 266 16.19 3.84 7.93
N LYS A 267 16.29 4.44 9.13
CA LYS A 267 17.38 5.38 9.49
C LYS A 267 18.78 4.80 9.29
N TYR A 268 18.92 3.51 9.54
CA TYR A 268 20.18 2.79 9.44
C TYR A 268 20.15 1.71 8.34
N ALA A 269 19.34 1.94 7.29
CA ALA A 269 19.23 1.02 6.16
C ALA A 269 20.60 0.60 5.63
N PRO A 270 20.96 -0.69 5.68
CA PRO A 270 22.25 -1.17 5.19
C PRO A 270 22.39 -1.02 3.66
N HIS A 271 21.28 -1.07 2.92
CA HIS A 271 21.28 -0.97 1.45
C HIS A 271 20.50 0.28 0.98
N LYS A 272 20.87 1.46 1.52
CA LYS A 272 20.14 2.72 1.33
C LYS A 272 19.80 3.04 -0.13
N ASP A 273 20.76 2.90 -1.05
CA ASP A 273 20.55 3.25 -2.46
C ASP A 273 19.50 2.33 -3.12
N ASN A 274 19.54 1.05 -2.80
CA ASN A 274 18.53 0.10 -3.27
C ASN A 274 17.17 0.33 -2.57
N ALA A 275 17.19 0.71 -1.28
CA ALA A 275 15.99 1.06 -0.53
C ALA A 275 15.23 2.25 -1.15
N ILE A 276 15.92 3.21 -1.76
CA ILE A 276 15.29 4.34 -2.47
C ILE A 276 14.71 3.91 -3.82
N LYS A 277 15.40 3.03 -4.55
CA LYS A 277 14.90 2.52 -5.85
C LYS A 277 13.54 1.81 -5.73
N LEU A 278 13.26 1.17 -4.61
CA LEU A 278 11.99 0.47 -4.42
C LEU A 278 10.79 1.44 -4.42
N PRO A 279 10.68 2.48 -3.58
CA PRO A 279 9.59 3.43 -3.68
C PRO A 279 9.59 4.21 -5.01
N GLU A 280 10.73 4.46 -5.65
CA GLU A 280 10.79 5.02 -7.01
C GLU A 280 10.09 4.12 -8.02
N PHE A 281 10.36 2.81 -8.01
CA PHE A 281 9.67 1.85 -8.85
C PHE A 281 8.17 1.80 -8.54
N LEU A 282 7.80 1.72 -7.26
CA LEU A 282 6.40 1.64 -6.82
C LEU A 282 5.59 2.92 -7.16
N SER A 283 6.26 4.06 -7.31
CA SER A 283 5.64 5.33 -7.73
C SER A 283 5.79 5.63 -9.23
N SER A 284 6.50 4.79 -9.99
CA SER A 284 6.56 4.88 -11.45
C SER A 284 5.18 4.63 -12.08
N ASP A 285 4.99 4.99 -13.36
CA ASP A 285 3.74 4.72 -14.08
C ASP A 285 3.37 3.24 -13.95
N LYS A 286 4.32 2.36 -14.20
CA LYS A 286 4.13 0.91 -14.11
C LYS A 286 3.73 0.44 -12.71
N GLY A 287 4.41 0.89 -11.68
CA GLY A 287 4.08 0.55 -10.29
C GLY A 287 2.68 1.02 -9.92
N GLN A 288 2.32 2.22 -10.34
CA GLN A 288 1.01 2.82 -10.06
C GLN A 288 -0.13 2.16 -10.84
N GLU A 289 0.10 1.80 -12.11
CA GLU A 289 -0.83 0.98 -12.91
C GLU A 289 -1.05 -0.39 -12.26
N MET A 290 0.02 -1.05 -11.79
CA MET A 290 -0.11 -2.32 -11.08
C MET A 290 -0.93 -2.19 -9.78
N TYR A 291 -0.74 -1.11 -9.00
CA TYR A 291 -1.58 -0.86 -7.82
C TYR A 291 -3.05 -0.67 -8.20
N ALA A 292 -3.34 0.05 -9.28
CA ALA A 292 -4.71 0.24 -9.75
C ALA A 292 -5.33 -1.06 -10.26
N ASP A 293 -4.61 -1.81 -11.08
CA ASP A 293 -5.15 -2.99 -11.76
C ASP A 293 -5.18 -4.23 -10.88
N VAL A 294 -4.13 -4.47 -10.09
CA VAL A 294 -4.04 -5.68 -9.27
C VAL A 294 -4.75 -5.49 -7.94
N ASN A 295 -4.42 -4.40 -7.23
CA ASN A 295 -4.92 -4.16 -5.88
C ASN A 295 -6.23 -3.39 -5.85
N ASN A 296 -6.62 -2.74 -6.96
CA ASN A 296 -7.76 -1.82 -7.03
C ASN A 296 -7.63 -0.64 -6.02
N GLU A 297 -6.40 -0.25 -5.71
CA GLU A 297 -6.08 0.95 -4.93
C GLU A 297 -5.98 2.16 -5.86
N TYR A 298 -6.25 3.34 -5.35
CA TYR A 298 -6.11 4.57 -6.13
C TYR A 298 -4.65 4.99 -6.20
N PRO A 299 -4.10 5.25 -7.40
CA PRO A 299 -2.76 5.80 -7.56
C PRO A 299 -2.60 7.14 -6.85
N VAL A 300 -1.40 7.40 -6.31
CA VAL A 300 -1.03 8.75 -5.85
C VAL A 300 -0.53 9.62 -7.00
N LYS A 301 0.07 9.02 -8.02
CA LYS A 301 0.55 9.70 -9.21
C LYS A 301 -0.61 10.16 -10.08
N GLU A 302 -0.57 11.41 -10.51
CA GLU A 302 -1.56 11.98 -11.41
C GLU A 302 -1.49 11.35 -12.81
N GLY A 303 -2.63 11.29 -13.49
CA GLY A 303 -2.74 10.74 -14.85
C GLY A 303 -2.86 9.22 -14.95
N ILE A 304 -2.64 8.47 -13.88
CA ILE A 304 -2.81 7.01 -13.88
C ILE A 304 -4.29 6.67 -13.70
N PRO A 305 -4.89 5.86 -14.61
CA PRO A 305 -6.29 5.47 -14.52
C PRO A 305 -6.60 4.64 -13.26
N TRP A 306 -7.81 4.80 -12.74
CA TRP A 306 -8.31 3.99 -11.62
C TRP A 306 -9.01 2.73 -12.13
N SER A 307 -8.98 1.66 -11.34
CA SER A 307 -9.80 0.48 -11.59
C SER A 307 -11.30 0.86 -11.61
N LYS A 308 -12.00 0.46 -12.69
CA LYS A 308 -13.45 0.68 -12.82
C LYS A 308 -14.26 -0.03 -11.73
N LEU A 309 -13.69 -1.07 -11.10
CA LEU A 309 -14.34 -1.87 -10.06
C LEU A 309 -14.51 -1.13 -8.73
N VAL A 310 -13.83 0.01 -8.53
CA VAL A 310 -13.87 0.82 -7.30
C VAL A 310 -14.33 2.26 -7.56
N GLN A 311 -14.94 2.48 -8.69
CA GLN A 311 -15.66 3.71 -9.02
C GLN A 311 -17.12 3.56 -8.55
N SER A 312 -17.79 4.67 -8.24
CA SER A 312 -19.22 4.71 -7.89
C SER A 312 -20.10 4.48 -9.11
#